data_81ad71e228558ce4b277199deeae6831
#
_entry.id   81ad71e228558ce4b277199deeae6831
#
_cell.length_a   1.000
_cell.length_b   1.000
_cell.length_c   1.000
_cell.angle_alpha   90.00
_cell.angle_beta   90.00
_cell.angle_gamma   90.00
#
_symmetry.space_group_name_H-M   'P 1'
#
loop_
_entity.id
_entity.type
_entity.pdbx_description
1 polymer ?
#
loop_
_entity_poly.entity_id
_entity_poly.type
_entity_poly.pdbx_seq_one_letter_code
_entity_poly.pdbx_strand_id
1 'polypeptide(L)'
;AVMDRSLADVGPTDVFEILGRSSVRSVLWFTVWQAAVSAGVTLVVGLPIAHAMARYRFRGRGALRAFVVVPFVLPTVVVAAAIDALFDRLGLPTRSLAAVLAAHVFFNVAVVVRVVGGWWATIDRRQIEVAATLGASPVRAWLTVTLRQLSPVLAGSFLLVFLFSFTSFGVIRVLGGLRLATVETEIHRYAIARQEFDVAAVLAGLQILVVLALALGSARFQRRHTGVQRGLSSAVPVSTTRRRLHLAGVIALVAAVLGGPIIILVEQSLRVGSGYGFANYRRLTERVDLLPTTAAEAVGRSLLFALIAAAVASVVGVAAALVIERGGRIGRSLEAFALLPLGISAVTLGFGYLLGFTVFELRRSPWLVPVAHAVVGLPFVLASVVPALRSIDPRVREAAATLGAAPGVVRRTVDWPLIRRALATGAGFSAAVSLGEFGATSFLGRSDGSFTAPLAVFRLLSNPGQQLRGQALALSVVIGILVATVAAVIEARRRDEVTLL
;
A
#
# COMPACT_ATOMS: atom_id res chain seq x y z
N ALA A 1 -17.05 28.71 -18.84
CA ALA A 1 -17.91 29.37 -17.84
C ALA A 1 -17.97 28.64 -16.48
N VAL A 2 -17.81 27.30 -16.42
CA VAL A 2 -17.87 26.53 -15.13
C VAL A 2 -16.48 26.36 -14.50
N MET A 3 -15.41 26.57 -15.25
CA MET A 3 -14.03 26.43 -14.79
C MET A 3 -13.34 27.73 -14.34
N ASP A 4 -14.02 28.86 -14.43
CA ASP A 4 -13.46 30.20 -14.16
C ASP A 4 -13.51 30.60 -12.68
N ARG A 5 -14.13 29.81 -11.82
CA ARG A 5 -13.90 29.91 -10.38
C ARG A 5 -12.59 29.19 -10.08
N SER A 6 -11.51 29.91 -10.30
CA SER A 6 -10.16 29.46 -10.01
C SER A 6 -10.02 29.21 -8.51
N LEU A 7 -9.18 28.23 -8.16
CA LEU A 7 -8.75 28.02 -6.76
C LEU A 7 -8.18 29.30 -6.11
N ALA A 8 -7.83 30.31 -6.91
CA ALA A 8 -7.40 31.64 -6.48
C ALA A 8 -8.52 32.46 -5.80
N ASP A 9 -9.79 32.13 -6.07
CA ASP A 9 -10.94 32.86 -5.53
C ASP A 9 -11.45 32.28 -4.19
N VAL A 10 -10.88 31.16 -3.71
CA VAL A 10 -11.27 30.54 -2.42
C VAL A 10 -10.60 31.34 -1.30
N GLY A 11 -11.38 32.25 -0.68
CA GLY A 11 -10.94 33.02 0.47
C GLY A 11 -10.94 32.23 1.79
N PRO A 12 -10.27 32.74 2.83
CA PRO A 12 -10.31 32.11 4.17
C PRO A 12 -11.74 31.93 4.69
N THR A 13 -12.67 32.83 4.37
CA THR A 13 -14.09 32.76 4.75
C THR A 13 -14.79 31.54 4.16
N ASP A 14 -14.48 31.21 2.90
CA ASP A 14 -15.08 30.06 2.19
C ASP A 14 -14.56 28.74 2.80
N VAL A 15 -13.31 28.69 3.21
CA VAL A 15 -12.72 27.53 3.91
C VAL A 15 -13.47 27.29 5.22
N PHE A 16 -13.71 28.32 6.03
CA PHE A 16 -14.43 28.18 7.29
C PHE A 16 -15.91 27.80 7.07
N GLU A 17 -16.55 28.34 6.04
CA GLU A 17 -17.91 27.94 5.69
C GLU A 17 -17.99 26.47 5.28
N ILE A 18 -17.10 26.00 4.40
CA ILE A 18 -17.03 24.60 3.96
C ILE A 18 -16.79 23.66 5.14
N LEU A 19 -15.83 23.98 6.02
CA LEU A 19 -15.52 23.18 7.21
C LEU A 19 -16.65 23.24 8.27
N GLY A 20 -17.45 24.30 8.28
CA GLY A 20 -18.62 24.48 9.11
C GLY A 20 -19.83 23.59 8.71
N ARG A 21 -19.88 23.11 7.46
CA ARG A 21 -20.97 22.27 6.97
C ARG A 21 -21.05 20.96 7.77
N SER A 22 -22.22 20.61 8.26
CA SER A 22 -22.44 19.39 9.06
C SER A 22 -22.05 18.12 8.31
N SER A 23 -22.27 18.07 6.99
CA SER A 23 -21.89 16.97 6.11
C SER A 23 -20.37 16.79 6.07
N VAL A 24 -19.60 17.88 5.97
CA VAL A 24 -18.13 17.84 5.94
C VAL A 24 -17.57 17.37 7.29
N ARG A 25 -18.11 17.90 8.39
CA ARG A 25 -17.69 17.47 9.73
C ARG A 25 -17.97 16.00 10.00
N SER A 26 -19.11 15.48 9.56
CA SER A 26 -19.43 14.05 9.71
C SER A 26 -18.47 13.17 8.93
N VAL A 27 -18.09 13.56 7.72
CA VAL A 27 -17.11 12.86 6.88
C VAL A 27 -15.71 12.89 7.51
N LEU A 28 -15.27 14.04 8.02
CA LEU A 28 -13.99 14.17 8.72
C LEU A 28 -13.96 13.27 9.97
N TRP A 29 -14.99 13.32 10.79
CA TRP A 29 -15.11 12.48 11.97
C TRP A 29 -15.09 10.99 11.62
N PHE A 30 -15.91 10.57 10.64
CA PHE A 30 -15.93 9.19 10.19
C PHE A 30 -14.57 8.73 9.67
N THR A 31 -13.87 9.56 8.88
CA THR A 31 -12.55 9.24 8.33
C THR A 31 -11.53 8.98 9.46
N VAL A 32 -11.47 9.83 10.48
CA VAL A 32 -10.57 9.67 11.63
C VAL A 32 -10.95 8.45 12.46
N TRP A 33 -12.22 8.33 12.80
CA TRP A 33 -12.71 7.28 13.68
C TRP A 33 -12.53 5.88 13.06
N GLN A 34 -12.95 5.68 11.80
CA GLN A 34 -12.81 4.39 11.15
C GLN A 34 -11.33 4.01 10.96
N ALA A 35 -10.44 4.98 10.66
CA ALA A 35 -9.01 4.73 10.54
C ALA A 35 -8.39 4.31 11.89
N ALA A 36 -8.79 4.95 12.99
CA ALA A 36 -8.34 4.59 14.33
C ALA A 36 -8.79 3.19 14.74
N VAL A 37 -10.07 2.87 14.50
CA VAL A 37 -10.61 1.52 14.78
C VAL A 37 -9.92 0.48 13.89
N SER A 38 -9.75 0.75 12.59
CA SER A 38 -9.02 -0.14 11.68
C SER A 38 -7.60 -0.43 12.16
N ALA A 39 -6.87 0.61 12.61
CA ALA A 39 -5.52 0.47 13.13
C ALA A 39 -5.49 -0.36 14.43
N GLY A 40 -6.42 -0.10 15.35
CA GLY A 40 -6.55 -0.85 16.60
C GLY A 40 -6.83 -2.33 16.38
N VAL A 41 -7.83 -2.64 15.55
CA VAL A 41 -8.20 -4.03 15.21
C VAL A 41 -7.05 -4.74 14.48
N THR A 42 -6.39 -4.05 13.54
CA THR A 42 -5.24 -4.61 12.82
C THR A 42 -4.08 -4.95 13.76
N LEU A 43 -3.79 -4.10 14.76
CA LEU A 43 -2.80 -4.41 15.78
C LEU A 43 -3.18 -5.65 16.60
N VAL A 44 -4.43 -5.74 17.06
CA VAL A 44 -4.91 -6.88 17.83
C VAL A 44 -4.76 -8.19 17.05
N VAL A 45 -5.14 -8.20 15.77
CA VAL A 45 -5.01 -9.38 14.89
C VAL A 45 -3.55 -9.65 14.52
N GLY A 46 -2.76 -8.62 14.28
CA GLY A 46 -1.36 -8.75 13.84
C GLY A 46 -0.38 -9.16 14.94
N LEU A 47 -0.65 -8.79 16.20
CA LEU A 47 0.27 -9.06 17.33
C LEU A 47 0.55 -10.54 17.57
N PRO A 48 -0.43 -11.45 17.62
CA PRO A 48 -0.16 -12.90 17.75
C PRO A 48 0.71 -13.42 16.61
N ILE A 49 0.47 -12.95 15.39
CA ILE A 49 1.23 -13.35 14.20
C ILE A 49 2.66 -12.82 14.29
N ALA A 50 2.83 -11.53 14.64
CA ALA A 50 4.13 -10.90 14.86
C ALA A 50 4.94 -11.64 15.96
N HIS A 51 4.30 -11.99 17.07
CA HIS A 51 4.91 -12.78 18.14
C HIS A 51 5.41 -14.14 17.64
N ALA A 52 4.57 -14.92 16.97
CA ALA A 52 4.95 -16.23 16.45
C ALA A 52 6.11 -16.12 15.44
N MET A 53 6.05 -15.12 14.55
CA MET A 53 7.11 -14.85 13.58
C MET A 53 8.43 -14.39 14.23
N ALA A 54 8.38 -13.67 15.35
CA ALA A 54 9.56 -13.19 16.05
C ALA A 54 10.21 -14.29 16.91
N ARG A 55 9.39 -15.10 17.62
CA ARG A 55 9.84 -15.94 18.72
C ARG A 55 9.94 -17.41 18.42
N TYR A 56 9.29 -17.91 17.34
CA TYR A 56 9.27 -19.34 17.04
C TYR A 56 10.06 -19.69 15.78
N ARG A 57 10.80 -20.81 15.88
CA ARG A 57 11.46 -21.48 14.75
C ARG A 57 10.67 -22.76 14.43
N PHE A 58 10.06 -22.80 13.23
CA PHE A 58 9.27 -23.92 12.74
C PHE A 58 9.41 -24.09 11.22
N ARG A 59 9.10 -25.29 10.73
CA ARG A 59 9.06 -25.57 9.28
C ARG A 59 7.94 -24.75 8.63
N GLY A 60 8.20 -24.14 7.47
CA GLY A 60 7.22 -23.29 6.76
C GLY A 60 7.17 -21.83 7.23
N ARG A 61 8.03 -21.39 8.20
CA ARG A 61 8.08 -19.98 8.63
C ARG A 61 8.32 -19.00 7.49
N GLY A 62 9.19 -19.39 6.53
CA GLY A 62 9.47 -18.54 5.34
C GLY A 62 8.24 -18.41 4.44
N ALA A 63 7.55 -19.51 4.17
CA ALA A 63 6.32 -19.51 3.38
C ALA A 63 5.20 -18.70 4.05
N LEU A 64 5.00 -18.86 5.36
CA LEU A 64 4.01 -18.09 6.12
C LEU A 64 4.34 -16.58 6.09
N ARG A 65 5.64 -16.22 6.21
CA ARG A 65 6.09 -14.82 6.09
C ARG A 65 5.79 -14.24 4.71
N ALA A 66 6.06 -14.99 3.65
CA ALA A 66 5.76 -14.58 2.29
C ALA A 66 4.25 -14.43 2.08
N PHE A 67 3.45 -15.38 2.57
CA PHE A 67 2.00 -15.35 2.46
C PHE A 67 1.37 -14.14 3.16
N VAL A 68 1.85 -13.79 4.36
CA VAL A 68 1.36 -12.60 5.11
C VAL A 68 1.59 -11.29 4.34
N VAL A 69 2.59 -11.21 3.47
CA VAL A 69 2.88 -10.00 2.68
C VAL A 69 1.99 -9.89 1.45
N VAL A 70 1.48 -11.01 0.92
CA VAL A 70 0.67 -11.02 -0.33
C VAL A 70 -0.49 -10.02 -0.31
N PRO A 71 -1.34 -9.93 0.73
CA PRO A 71 -2.45 -8.99 0.75
C PRO A 71 -2.05 -7.52 0.63
N PHE A 72 -0.90 -7.16 1.17
CA PHE A 72 -0.38 -5.79 1.13
C PHE A 72 0.03 -5.33 -0.27
N VAL A 73 0.35 -6.27 -1.14
CA VAL A 73 0.75 -5.96 -2.53
C VAL A 73 -0.47 -5.96 -3.46
N LEU A 74 -1.57 -6.61 -3.05
CA LEU A 74 -2.79 -6.67 -3.86
C LEU A 74 -3.42 -5.27 -4.04
N PRO A 75 -3.98 -4.97 -5.23
CA PRO A 75 -4.75 -3.75 -5.45
C PRO A 75 -5.90 -3.61 -4.46
N THR A 76 -6.15 -2.41 -3.96
CA THR A 76 -7.20 -2.15 -2.96
C THR A 76 -8.60 -2.55 -3.45
N VAL A 77 -8.86 -2.44 -4.75
CA VAL A 77 -10.12 -2.87 -5.37
C VAL A 77 -10.23 -4.40 -5.39
N VAL A 78 -9.12 -5.13 -5.61
CA VAL A 78 -9.07 -6.60 -5.54
C VAL A 78 -9.29 -7.08 -4.10
N VAL A 79 -8.68 -6.39 -3.13
CA VAL A 79 -8.93 -6.64 -1.70
C VAL A 79 -10.42 -6.44 -1.37
N ALA A 80 -11.00 -5.35 -1.84
CA ALA A 80 -12.43 -5.09 -1.64
C ALA A 80 -13.30 -6.17 -2.29
N ALA A 81 -12.95 -6.63 -3.51
CA ALA A 81 -13.66 -7.72 -4.18
C ALA A 81 -13.57 -9.05 -3.41
N ALA A 82 -12.41 -9.35 -2.82
CA ALA A 82 -12.23 -10.56 -2.01
C ALA A 82 -13.09 -10.53 -0.72
N ILE A 83 -13.16 -9.37 -0.06
CA ILE A 83 -14.01 -9.20 1.12
C ILE A 83 -15.49 -9.17 0.76
N ASP A 84 -15.87 -8.54 -0.36
CA ASP A 84 -17.24 -8.57 -0.88
C ASP A 84 -17.68 -10.02 -1.15
N ALA A 85 -16.84 -10.82 -1.81
CA ALA A 85 -17.11 -12.23 -2.07
C ALA A 85 -17.25 -13.05 -0.77
N LEU A 86 -16.38 -12.81 0.22
CA LEU A 86 -16.43 -13.48 1.52
C LEU A 86 -17.72 -13.13 2.27
N PHE A 87 -18.08 -11.85 2.37
CA PHE A 87 -19.26 -11.40 3.10
C PHE A 87 -20.54 -11.93 2.45
N ASP A 88 -20.63 -11.89 1.13
CA ASP A 88 -21.73 -12.47 0.39
C ASP A 88 -21.87 -14.00 0.66
N ARG A 89 -20.75 -14.72 0.63
CA ARG A 89 -20.71 -16.16 0.90
C ARG A 89 -21.18 -16.52 2.31
N LEU A 90 -20.94 -15.61 3.27
CA LEU A 90 -21.37 -15.74 4.67
C LEU A 90 -22.79 -15.18 4.92
N GLY A 91 -23.47 -14.64 3.91
CA GLY A 91 -24.77 -13.99 4.06
C GLY A 91 -24.71 -12.67 4.84
N LEU A 92 -23.54 -12.04 4.92
CA LEU A 92 -23.33 -10.77 5.63
C LEU A 92 -23.48 -9.57 4.67
N PRO A 93 -23.85 -8.38 5.18
CA PRO A 93 -23.92 -7.17 4.36
C PRO A 93 -22.55 -6.80 3.77
N THR A 94 -22.43 -6.90 2.44
CA THR A 94 -21.17 -6.62 1.73
C THR A 94 -20.80 -5.14 1.76
N ARG A 95 -21.79 -4.24 1.80
CA ARG A 95 -21.60 -2.78 1.95
C ARG A 95 -21.84 -2.36 3.40
N SER A 96 -20.83 -2.52 4.24
CA SER A 96 -20.92 -2.28 5.67
C SER A 96 -19.60 -1.85 6.27
N LEU A 97 -19.65 -1.23 7.45
CA LEU A 97 -18.46 -0.90 8.22
C LEU A 97 -17.63 -2.15 8.55
N ALA A 98 -18.26 -3.27 8.87
CA ALA A 98 -17.57 -4.52 9.15
C ALA A 98 -16.77 -5.01 7.95
N ALA A 99 -17.31 -4.90 6.73
CA ALA A 99 -16.60 -5.24 5.50
C ALA A 99 -15.40 -4.30 5.27
N VAL A 100 -15.56 -2.99 5.51
CA VAL A 100 -14.47 -2.01 5.43
C VAL A 100 -13.36 -2.34 6.42
N LEU A 101 -13.69 -2.58 7.69
CA LEU A 101 -12.71 -2.93 8.72
C LEU A 101 -12.00 -4.25 8.41
N ALA A 102 -12.72 -5.27 7.92
CA ALA A 102 -12.15 -6.54 7.50
C ALA A 102 -11.14 -6.36 6.35
N ALA A 103 -11.48 -5.53 5.35
CA ALA A 103 -10.57 -5.21 4.24
C ALA A 103 -9.31 -4.45 4.72
N HIS A 104 -9.46 -3.50 5.65
CA HIS A 104 -8.32 -2.80 6.23
C HIS A 104 -7.41 -3.74 7.04
N VAL A 105 -7.98 -4.65 7.84
CA VAL A 105 -7.21 -5.67 8.57
C VAL A 105 -6.49 -6.58 7.59
N PHE A 106 -7.18 -7.11 6.59
CA PHE A 106 -6.63 -7.97 5.55
C PHE A 106 -5.42 -7.33 4.87
N PHE A 107 -5.54 -6.06 4.47
CA PHE A 107 -4.49 -5.30 3.79
C PHE A 107 -3.31 -4.97 4.73
N ASN A 108 -3.60 -4.47 5.93
CA ASN A 108 -2.60 -3.84 6.79
C ASN A 108 -1.93 -4.77 7.81
N VAL A 109 -2.42 -5.99 8.02
CA VAL A 109 -1.82 -6.93 9.00
C VAL A 109 -0.35 -7.20 8.69
N ALA A 110 0.04 -7.21 7.42
CA ALA A 110 1.42 -7.36 6.97
C ALA A 110 2.36 -6.28 7.55
N VAL A 111 1.88 -5.03 7.64
CA VAL A 111 2.64 -3.90 8.21
C VAL A 111 2.96 -4.19 9.68
N VAL A 112 1.95 -4.58 10.46
CA VAL A 112 2.13 -4.92 11.89
C VAL A 112 3.11 -6.09 12.06
N VAL A 113 2.91 -7.16 11.31
CA VAL A 113 3.77 -8.36 11.40
C VAL A 113 5.21 -8.04 11.03
N ARG A 114 5.44 -7.22 10.00
CA ARG A 114 6.78 -6.85 9.55
C ARG A 114 7.46 -5.90 10.52
N VAL A 115 6.80 -4.82 10.93
CA VAL A 115 7.39 -3.76 11.75
C VAL A 115 7.52 -4.22 13.20
N VAL A 116 6.41 -4.66 13.82
CA VAL A 116 6.42 -5.13 15.22
C VAL A 116 7.18 -6.44 15.36
N GLY A 117 6.97 -7.41 14.46
CA GLY A 117 7.67 -8.68 14.49
C GLY A 117 9.18 -8.56 14.29
N GLY A 118 9.62 -7.66 13.39
CA GLY A 118 11.02 -7.32 13.18
C GLY A 118 11.67 -6.81 14.46
N TRP A 119 11.04 -5.82 15.11
CA TRP A 119 11.54 -5.27 16.37
C TRP A 119 11.44 -6.27 17.52
N TRP A 120 10.35 -7.01 17.64
CA TRP A 120 10.20 -8.03 18.67
C TRP A 120 11.30 -9.10 18.63
N ALA A 121 11.77 -9.43 17.43
CA ALA A 121 12.88 -10.36 17.26
C ALA A 121 14.22 -9.84 17.81
N THR A 122 14.40 -8.54 17.98
CA THR A 122 15.63 -7.95 18.55
C THR A 122 15.62 -7.83 20.07
N ILE A 123 14.47 -7.98 20.73
CA ILE A 123 14.35 -7.92 22.20
C ILE A 123 15.02 -9.15 22.83
N ASP A 124 16.02 -8.92 23.67
CA ASP A 124 16.74 -9.98 24.36
C ASP A 124 15.82 -10.69 25.39
N ARG A 125 15.73 -11.99 25.22
CA ARG A 125 14.93 -12.86 26.08
C ARG A 125 15.47 -12.94 27.52
N ARG A 126 16.76 -12.76 27.70
CA ARG A 126 17.40 -12.78 29.03
C ARG A 126 16.79 -11.75 29.98
N GLN A 127 16.35 -10.61 29.47
CA GLN A 127 15.70 -9.58 30.28
C GLN A 127 14.38 -10.09 30.89
N ILE A 128 13.63 -10.93 30.17
CA ILE A 128 12.39 -11.55 30.69
C ILE A 128 12.75 -12.63 31.75
N GLU A 129 13.82 -13.38 31.51
CA GLU A 129 14.32 -14.41 32.43
C GLU A 129 14.83 -13.78 33.72
N VAL A 130 15.57 -12.67 33.64
CA VAL A 130 16.01 -11.89 34.81
C VAL A 130 14.81 -11.32 35.58
N ALA A 131 13.78 -10.81 34.91
CA ALA A 131 12.57 -10.37 35.59
C ALA A 131 11.88 -11.51 36.35
N ALA A 132 11.87 -12.72 35.77
CA ALA A 132 11.30 -13.90 36.40
C ALA A 132 12.14 -14.34 37.64
N THR A 133 13.47 -14.29 37.58
CA THR A 133 14.35 -14.59 38.75
C THR A 133 14.16 -13.57 39.88
N LEU A 134 13.77 -12.33 39.55
CA LEU A 134 13.40 -11.29 40.53
C LEU A 134 11.95 -11.42 41.02
N GLY A 135 11.26 -12.54 40.75
CA GLY A 135 9.92 -12.81 41.23
C GLY A 135 8.77 -12.20 40.44
N ALA A 136 9.05 -11.63 39.25
CA ALA A 136 7.98 -11.13 38.41
C ALA A 136 7.15 -12.26 37.81
N SER A 137 5.82 -12.19 37.95
CA SER A 137 4.92 -13.08 37.21
C SER A 137 5.06 -12.91 35.70
N PRO A 138 4.69 -13.92 34.88
CA PRO A 138 4.77 -13.81 33.41
C PRO A 138 4.04 -12.57 32.86
N VAL A 139 2.88 -12.22 33.41
CA VAL A 139 2.12 -11.03 33.01
C VAL A 139 2.86 -9.75 33.39
N ARG A 140 3.42 -9.69 34.61
CA ARG A 140 4.20 -8.53 35.07
C ARG A 140 5.46 -8.35 34.23
N ALA A 141 6.22 -9.41 33.95
CA ALA A 141 7.38 -9.38 33.07
C ALA A 141 7.01 -8.93 31.64
N TRP A 142 5.85 -9.38 31.12
CA TRP A 142 5.37 -8.96 29.81
C TRP A 142 5.03 -7.45 29.80
N LEU A 143 4.30 -6.95 30.80
CA LEU A 143 3.90 -5.54 30.88
C LEU A 143 5.09 -4.60 31.11
N THR A 144 6.00 -4.96 32.03
CA THR A 144 7.09 -4.06 32.45
C THR A 144 8.31 -4.12 31.54
N VAL A 145 8.59 -5.27 30.92
CA VAL A 145 9.76 -5.44 30.05
C VAL A 145 9.36 -5.43 28.58
N THR A 146 8.51 -6.40 28.16
CA THR A 146 8.21 -6.57 26.74
C THR A 146 7.37 -5.45 26.16
N LEU A 147 6.24 -5.13 26.80
CA LEU A 147 5.34 -4.09 26.30
C LEU A 147 5.99 -2.69 26.31
N ARG A 148 6.78 -2.40 27.36
CA ARG A 148 7.50 -1.12 27.43
C ARG A 148 8.47 -0.94 26.27
N GLN A 149 9.16 -2.02 25.86
CA GLN A 149 10.08 -1.98 24.72
C GLN A 149 9.35 -2.00 23.36
N LEU A 150 8.17 -2.62 23.30
CA LEU A 150 7.34 -2.66 22.09
C LEU A 150 6.51 -1.39 21.91
N SER A 151 6.19 -0.65 22.96
CA SER A 151 5.26 0.48 22.89
C SER A 151 5.61 1.53 21.83
N PRO A 152 6.89 1.91 21.61
CA PRO A 152 7.24 2.84 20.53
C PRO A 152 6.94 2.27 19.14
N VAL A 153 7.21 1.00 18.94
CA VAL A 153 6.98 0.34 17.64
C VAL A 153 5.50 0.06 17.41
N LEU A 154 4.75 -0.25 18.47
CA LEU A 154 3.29 -0.38 18.41
C LEU A 154 2.65 0.95 18.02
N ALA A 155 3.07 2.06 18.64
CA ALA A 155 2.58 3.39 18.29
C ALA A 155 2.95 3.77 16.84
N GLY A 156 4.18 3.48 16.41
CA GLY A 156 4.61 3.70 15.01
C GLY A 156 3.81 2.85 14.03
N SER A 157 3.55 1.57 14.35
CA SER A 157 2.73 0.69 13.51
C SER A 157 1.27 1.14 13.48
N PHE A 158 0.71 1.58 14.62
CA PHE A 158 -0.62 2.17 14.68
C PHE A 158 -0.74 3.36 13.74
N LEU A 159 0.20 4.30 13.80
CA LEU A 159 0.20 5.49 12.94
C LEU A 159 0.31 5.14 11.45
N LEU A 160 1.12 4.14 11.09
CA LEU A 160 1.22 3.68 9.70
C LEU A 160 -0.09 3.05 9.22
N VAL A 161 -0.68 2.16 10.00
CA VAL A 161 -1.96 1.52 9.65
C VAL A 161 -3.09 2.54 9.65
N PHE A 162 -3.08 3.49 10.60
CA PHE A 162 -4.01 4.62 10.62
C PHE A 162 -3.90 5.42 9.32
N LEU A 163 -2.69 5.77 8.89
CA LEU A 163 -2.45 6.54 7.67
C LEU A 163 -2.99 5.82 6.43
N PHE A 164 -2.68 4.52 6.28
CA PHE A 164 -3.18 3.73 5.15
C PHE A 164 -4.71 3.56 5.16
N SER A 165 -5.32 3.47 6.34
CA SER A 165 -6.78 3.40 6.47
C SER A 165 -7.45 4.77 6.30
N PHE A 166 -6.78 5.86 6.69
CA PHE A 166 -7.24 7.23 6.53
C PHE A 166 -7.28 7.65 5.06
N THR A 167 -6.27 7.24 4.28
CA THR A 167 -6.17 7.50 2.84
C THR A 167 -6.75 6.37 1.98
N SER A 168 -7.61 5.52 2.55
CA SER A 168 -8.20 4.40 1.85
C SER A 168 -9.34 4.85 0.94
N PHE A 169 -9.11 4.85 -0.36
CA PHE A 169 -10.13 5.16 -1.37
C PHE A 169 -10.83 3.92 -1.91
N GLY A 170 -10.06 2.99 -2.49
CA GLY A 170 -10.61 1.84 -3.23
C GLY A 170 -11.50 0.93 -2.37
N VAL A 171 -11.08 0.65 -1.12
CA VAL A 171 -11.87 -0.15 -0.17
C VAL A 171 -13.19 0.54 0.16
N ILE A 172 -13.13 1.83 0.54
CA ILE A 172 -14.33 2.60 0.91
C ILE A 172 -15.27 2.76 -0.30
N ARG A 173 -14.71 2.98 -1.48
CA ARG A 173 -15.50 3.18 -2.70
C ARG A 173 -16.32 1.95 -3.10
N VAL A 174 -15.77 0.73 -2.84
CA VAL A 174 -16.43 -0.55 -3.14
C VAL A 174 -17.35 -0.99 -1.99
N LEU A 175 -16.84 -0.99 -0.74
CA LEU A 175 -17.49 -1.61 0.42
C LEU A 175 -18.26 -0.61 1.31
N GLY A 176 -17.99 0.69 1.19
CA GLY A 176 -18.64 1.72 2.02
C GLY A 176 -20.06 2.06 1.58
N GLY A 177 -20.39 1.83 0.33
CA GLY A 177 -21.68 2.23 -0.24
C GLY A 177 -21.88 3.75 -0.22
N LEU A 178 -23.14 4.19 -0.10
CA LEU A 178 -23.51 5.61 -0.08
C LEU A 178 -23.42 6.25 1.31
N ARG A 179 -23.38 5.45 2.37
CA ARG A 179 -23.48 5.94 3.76
C ARG A 179 -22.12 6.13 4.44
N LEU A 180 -21.10 5.39 4.01
CA LEU A 180 -19.77 5.41 4.63
C LEU A 180 -18.81 6.19 3.72
N ALA A 181 -18.91 7.51 3.78
CA ALA A 181 -18.05 8.40 2.99
C ALA A 181 -16.86 8.89 3.81
N THR A 182 -15.64 8.83 3.22
CA THR A 182 -14.41 9.41 3.77
C THR A 182 -14.00 10.64 2.98
N VAL A 183 -13.03 11.40 3.50
CA VAL A 183 -12.47 12.57 2.80
C VAL A 183 -12.06 12.21 1.37
N GLU A 184 -11.42 11.07 1.16
CA GLU A 184 -11.00 10.56 -0.15
C GLU A 184 -12.18 10.40 -1.13
N THR A 185 -13.25 9.76 -0.67
CA THR A 185 -14.43 9.52 -1.51
C THR A 185 -15.21 10.81 -1.77
N GLU A 186 -15.18 11.76 -0.83
CA GLU A 186 -15.81 13.07 -1.00
C GLU A 186 -15.01 13.96 -1.96
N ILE A 187 -13.68 14.01 -1.88
CA ILE A 187 -12.85 14.70 -2.88
C ILE A 187 -13.23 14.22 -4.29
N HIS A 188 -13.31 12.91 -4.48
CA HIS A 188 -13.72 12.35 -5.77
C HIS A 188 -15.15 12.74 -6.14
N ARG A 189 -16.09 12.66 -5.20
CA ARG A 189 -17.51 12.97 -5.43
C ARG A 189 -17.72 14.45 -5.79
N TYR A 190 -17.10 15.35 -5.04
CA TYR A 190 -17.19 16.80 -5.32
C TYR A 190 -16.52 17.15 -6.64
N ALA A 191 -15.32 16.62 -6.92
CA ALA A 191 -14.60 16.91 -8.14
C ALA A 191 -15.27 16.33 -9.42
N ILE A 192 -15.79 15.08 -9.33
CA ILE A 192 -16.24 14.34 -10.52
C ILE A 192 -17.74 14.40 -10.72
N ALA A 193 -18.54 14.19 -9.67
CA ALA A 193 -19.98 14.10 -9.80
C ALA A 193 -20.68 15.47 -9.64
N ARG A 194 -20.19 16.30 -8.71
CA ARG A 194 -20.77 17.62 -8.44
C ARG A 194 -20.10 18.76 -9.19
N GLN A 195 -18.83 18.57 -9.60
CA GLN A 195 -18.00 19.62 -10.23
C GLN A 195 -17.81 20.87 -9.33
N GLU A 196 -17.87 20.65 -8.00
CA GLU A 196 -17.58 21.64 -6.96
C GLU A 196 -16.08 21.53 -6.59
N PHE A 197 -15.23 22.12 -7.44
CA PHE A 197 -13.76 22.00 -7.31
C PHE A 197 -13.22 22.74 -6.09
N ASP A 198 -13.88 23.79 -5.64
CA ASP A 198 -13.60 24.56 -4.44
C ASP A 198 -13.67 23.68 -3.18
N VAL A 199 -14.79 22.97 -2.99
CA VAL A 199 -14.96 22.05 -1.87
C VAL A 199 -13.94 20.90 -1.93
N ALA A 200 -13.74 20.33 -3.14
CA ALA A 200 -12.76 19.26 -3.32
C ALA A 200 -11.35 19.71 -2.98
N ALA A 201 -10.97 20.96 -3.32
CA ALA A 201 -9.66 21.52 -3.04
C ALA A 201 -9.44 21.80 -1.54
N VAL A 202 -10.44 22.32 -0.83
CA VAL A 202 -10.38 22.51 0.62
C VAL A 202 -10.19 21.17 1.35
N LEU A 203 -10.95 20.14 0.95
CA LEU A 203 -10.80 18.80 1.52
C LEU A 203 -9.44 18.17 1.23
N ALA A 204 -8.94 18.31 -0.02
CA ALA A 204 -7.62 17.81 -0.41
C ALA A 204 -6.50 18.54 0.34
N GLY A 205 -6.57 19.86 0.48
CA GLY A 205 -5.62 20.66 1.25
C GLY A 205 -5.59 20.26 2.73
N LEU A 206 -6.77 20.12 3.35
CA LEU A 206 -6.87 19.64 4.74
C LEU A 206 -6.28 18.24 4.90
N GLN A 207 -6.55 17.33 3.96
CA GLN A 207 -5.98 15.99 3.97
C GLN A 207 -4.46 16.01 3.89
N ILE A 208 -3.88 16.79 2.97
CA ILE A 208 -2.42 16.95 2.86
C ILE A 208 -1.83 17.43 4.19
N LEU A 209 -2.44 18.41 4.84
CA LEU A 209 -1.98 18.94 6.13
C LEU A 209 -2.01 17.86 7.22
N VAL A 210 -3.10 17.10 7.33
CA VAL A 210 -3.22 16.02 8.32
C VAL A 210 -2.18 14.92 8.07
N VAL A 211 -2.05 14.48 6.82
CA VAL A 211 -1.08 13.45 6.44
C VAL A 211 0.35 13.91 6.70
N LEU A 212 0.69 15.14 6.35
CA LEU A 212 2.01 15.72 6.61
C LEU A 212 2.29 15.80 8.11
N ALA A 213 1.33 16.24 8.91
CA ALA A 213 1.44 16.30 10.38
C ALA A 213 1.69 14.90 10.98
N LEU A 214 0.96 13.89 10.50
CA LEU A 214 1.13 12.49 10.93
C LEU A 214 2.50 11.93 10.49
N ALA A 215 2.94 12.21 9.28
CA ALA A 215 4.25 11.77 8.77
C ALA A 215 5.40 12.40 9.57
N LEU A 216 5.34 13.70 9.81
CA LEU A 216 6.34 14.42 10.62
C LEU A 216 6.33 13.95 12.07
N GLY A 217 5.15 13.72 12.65
CA GLY A 217 4.98 13.17 14.00
C GLY A 217 5.60 11.78 14.11
N SER A 218 5.32 10.89 13.17
CA SER A 218 5.87 9.53 13.14
C SER A 218 7.39 9.53 12.98
N ALA A 219 7.94 10.39 12.11
CA ALA A 219 9.37 10.51 11.91
C ALA A 219 10.11 11.02 13.16
N ARG A 220 9.54 12.02 13.86
CA ARG A 220 10.10 12.50 15.15
C ARG A 220 10.06 11.42 16.23
N PHE A 221 8.96 10.69 16.29
CA PHE A 221 8.78 9.61 17.26
C PHE A 221 9.79 8.47 17.03
N GLN A 222 9.96 8.05 15.77
CA GLN A 222 10.91 7.00 15.40
C GLN A 222 12.36 7.41 15.73
N ARG A 223 12.77 8.63 15.40
CA ARG A 223 14.14 9.13 15.67
C ARG A 223 14.52 9.10 17.15
N ARG A 224 13.58 9.31 18.07
CA ARG A 224 13.82 9.29 19.52
C ARG A 224 14.01 7.89 20.09
N HIS A 225 13.63 6.84 19.34
CA HIS A 225 13.58 5.46 19.84
C HIS A 225 14.48 4.49 19.05
N THR A 226 15.26 4.97 18.06
CA THR A 226 16.18 4.15 17.25
C THR A 226 17.51 3.81 17.94
N GLY A 227 17.50 3.57 19.23
CA GLY A 227 18.59 2.88 19.92
C GLY A 227 18.67 1.43 19.42
N VAL A 228 19.59 1.15 18.49
CA VAL A 228 19.79 -0.19 17.93
C VAL A 228 20.33 -1.11 19.02
N GLN A 229 19.42 -1.83 19.69
CA GLN A 229 19.82 -3.01 20.45
C GLN A 229 20.02 -4.16 19.45
N ARG A 230 21.29 -4.41 19.08
CA ARG A 230 21.67 -5.62 18.34
C ARG A 230 21.64 -6.82 19.31
N GLY A 231 20.47 -7.24 19.70
CA GLY A 231 20.27 -8.52 20.40
C GLY A 231 20.25 -9.64 19.38
N LEU A 232 21.04 -10.69 19.61
CA LEU A 232 20.94 -11.93 18.85
C LEU A 232 19.56 -12.54 19.10
N SER A 233 18.70 -12.55 18.10
CA SER A 233 17.37 -13.16 18.19
C SER A 233 17.48 -14.66 18.41
N SER A 234 17.17 -15.11 19.61
CA SER A 234 17.02 -16.52 19.94
C SER A 234 15.59 -17.01 19.67
N ALA A 235 15.25 -17.23 18.40
CA ALA A 235 14.03 -17.92 18.06
C ALA A 235 14.11 -19.37 18.60
N VAL A 236 13.13 -19.77 19.42
CA VAL A 236 13.10 -21.09 20.07
C VAL A 236 12.31 -22.11 19.24
N PRO A 237 12.71 -23.37 19.24
CA PRO A 237 11.94 -24.44 18.60
C PRO A 237 10.58 -24.61 19.30
N VAL A 238 9.58 -25.01 18.52
CA VAL A 238 8.22 -25.29 19.00
C VAL A 238 8.18 -26.71 19.57
N SER A 239 8.69 -26.89 20.80
CA SER A 239 8.82 -28.20 21.44
C SER A 239 7.67 -28.51 22.42
N THR A 240 7.08 -27.49 23.07
CA THR A 240 6.02 -27.68 24.07
C THR A 240 4.62 -27.64 23.47
N THR A 241 3.67 -28.38 24.07
CA THR A 241 2.26 -28.41 23.65
C THR A 241 1.64 -27.02 23.61
N ARG A 242 1.90 -26.19 24.63
CA ARG A 242 1.42 -24.79 24.67
C ARG A 242 1.91 -23.98 23.46
N ARG A 243 3.19 -24.13 23.05
CA ARG A 243 3.72 -23.44 21.87
C ARG A 243 3.14 -23.98 20.56
N ARG A 244 2.88 -25.31 20.49
CA ARG A 244 2.22 -25.92 19.33
C ARG A 244 0.80 -25.42 19.17
N LEU A 245 0.01 -25.36 20.25
CA LEU A 245 -1.35 -24.84 20.25
C LEU A 245 -1.38 -23.35 19.85
N HIS A 246 -0.48 -22.54 20.42
CA HIS A 246 -0.37 -21.13 20.03
C HIS A 246 -0.02 -20.97 18.54
N LEU A 247 0.95 -21.73 18.02
CA LEU A 247 1.31 -21.70 16.60
C LEU A 247 0.16 -22.17 15.71
N ALA A 248 -0.55 -23.24 16.10
CA ALA A 248 -1.72 -23.73 15.38
C ALA A 248 -2.82 -22.66 15.33
N GLY A 249 -3.10 -21.99 16.45
CA GLY A 249 -4.04 -20.87 16.51
C GLY A 249 -3.62 -19.69 15.59
N VAL A 250 -2.34 -19.36 15.56
CA VAL A 250 -1.82 -18.32 14.65
C VAL A 250 -1.96 -18.74 13.18
N ILE A 251 -1.67 -19.98 12.84
CA ILE A 251 -1.84 -20.49 11.46
C ILE A 251 -3.33 -20.46 11.08
N ALA A 252 -4.23 -20.90 11.97
CA ALA A 252 -5.67 -20.84 11.75
C ALA A 252 -6.16 -19.39 11.58
N LEU A 253 -5.65 -18.44 12.38
CA LEU A 253 -5.95 -17.01 12.26
C LEU A 253 -5.50 -16.46 10.90
N VAL A 254 -4.27 -16.76 10.46
CA VAL A 254 -3.76 -16.35 9.15
C VAL A 254 -4.58 -16.99 8.03
N ALA A 255 -4.91 -18.27 8.14
CA ALA A 255 -5.74 -18.97 7.16
C ALA A 255 -7.14 -18.33 7.05
N ALA A 256 -7.76 -17.99 8.18
CA ALA A 256 -9.08 -17.37 8.20
C ALA A 256 -9.06 -15.94 7.66
N VAL A 257 -8.13 -15.10 8.18
CA VAL A 257 -8.12 -13.65 7.88
C VAL A 257 -7.55 -13.36 6.50
N LEU A 258 -6.50 -14.07 6.07
CA LEU A 258 -5.82 -13.83 4.79
C LEU A 258 -6.14 -14.89 3.74
N GLY A 259 -6.22 -16.16 4.14
CA GLY A 259 -6.53 -17.26 3.22
C GLY A 259 -8.00 -17.28 2.81
N GLY A 260 -8.90 -17.12 3.77
CA GLY A 260 -10.34 -17.17 3.54
C GLY A 260 -10.81 -16.25 2.40
N PRO A 261 -10.55 -14.93 2.46
CA PRO A 261 -10.97 -14.02 1.40
C PRO A 261 -10.41 -14.39 0.02
N ILE A 262 -9.14 -14.82 -0.06
CA ILE A 262 -8.50 -15.20 -1.32
C ILE A 262 -9.14 -16.48 -1.89
N ILE A 263 -9.34 -17.49 -1.05
CA ILE A 263 -9.94 -18.77 -1.46
C ILE A 263 -11.38 -18.55 -1.95
N ILE A 264 -12.16 -17.76 -1.21
CA ILE A 264 -13.54 -17.46 -1.59
C ILE A 264 -13.60 -16.60 -2.86
N LEU A 265 -12.68 -15.63 -3.02
CA LEU A 265 -12.58 -14.87 -4.27
C LEU A 265 -12.37 -15.79 -5.48
N VAL A 266 -11.44 -16.75 -5.38
CA VAL A 266 -11.17 -17.72 -6.44
C VAL A 266 -12.38 -18.64 -6.65
N GLU A 267 -12.97 -19.17 -5.58
CA GLU A 267 -14.16 -20.02 -5.65
C GLU A 267 -15.33 -19.31 -6.34
N GLN A 268 -15.65 -18.10 -5.90
CA GLN A 268 -16.75 -17.31 -6.44
C GLN A 268 -16.48 -16.85 -7.89
N SER A 269 -15.23 -16.64 -8.30
CA SER A 269 -14.86 -16.29 -9.67
C SER A 269 -15.15 -17.43 -10.67
N LEU A 270 -15.12 -18.67 -10.19
CA LEU A 270 -15.43 -19.86 -10.96
C LEU A 270 -16.92 -20.23 -10.93
N ARG A 271 -17.71 -19.62 -10.08
CA ARG A 271 -19.13 -19.92 -9.92
C ARG A 271 -19.96 -19.35 -11.08
N VAL A 272 -20.71 -20.23 -11.75
CA VAL A 272 -21.58 -19.90 -12.89
C VAL A 272 -22.96 -20.54 -12.64
N GLY A 273 -23.96 -19.73 -12.29
CA GLY A 273 -25.27 -20.24 -11.89
C GLY A 273 -25.16 -21.15 -10.67
N SER A 274 -25.64 -22.39 -10.79
CA SER A 274 -25.55 -23.41 -9.73
C SER A 274 -24.28 -24.26 -9.79
N GLY A 275 -23.44 -24.10 -10.83
CA GLY A 275 -22.24 -24.90 -11.04
C GLY A 275 -20.93 -24.08 -11.05
N TYR A 276 -19.85 -24.76 -11.42
CA TYR A 276 -18.52 -24.16 -11.57
C TYR A 276 -18.03 -24.27 -13.02
N GLY A 277 -17.33 -23.23 -13.48
CA GLY A 277 -16.77 -23.20 -14.83
C GLY A 277 -15.98 -21.93 -15.12
N PHE A 278 -15.42 -21.84 -16.32
CA PHE A 278 -14.60 -20.73 -16.77
C PHE A 278 -15.38 -19.66 -17.56
N ALA A 279 -16.73 -19.67 -17.53
CA ALA A 279 -17.53 -18.73 -18.31
C ALA A 279 -17.26 -17.27 -17.89
N ASN A 280 -17.07 -16.98 -16.62
CA ASN A 280 -16.73 -15.63 -16.14
C ASN A 280 -15.38 -15.13 -16.71
N TYR A 281 -14.40 -16.03 -16.89
CA TYR A 281 -13.11 -15.70 -17.49
C TYR A 281 -13.22 -15.51 -19.01
N ARG A 282 -14.01 -16.32 -19.72
CA ARG A 282 -14.26 -16.15 -21.17
C ARG A 282 -14.93 -14.81 -21.45
N ARG A 283 -15.88 -14.41 -20.61
CA ARG A 283 -16.57 -13.12 -20.73
C ARG A 283 -15.66 -11.91 -20.54
N LEU A 284 -14.44 -12.05 -20.05
CA LEU A 284 -13.49 -10.93 -19.97
C LEU A 284 -13.08 -10.40 -21.36
N THR A 285 -13.24 -11.21 -22.41
CA THR A 285 -12.99 -10.80 -23.80
C THR A 285 -14.24 -10.27 -24.50
N GLU A 286 -15.42 -10.37 -23.88
CA GLU A 286 -16.67 -9.87 -24.41
C GLU A 286 -16.85 -8.38 -24.11
N ARG A 287 -17.49 -7.65 -25.02
CA ARG A 287 -17.87 -6.24 -24.76
C ARG A 287 -19.09 -6.18 -23.87
N VAL A 288 -19.04 -5.31 -22.92
CA VAL A 288 -20.15 -4.99 -22.00
C VAL A 288 -20.39 -3.48 -22.10
N ASP A 289 -21.62 -3.05 -22.34
CA ASP A 289 -21.98 -1.62 -22.54
C ASP A 289 -21.53 -0.72 -21.37
N LEU A 290 -21.35 -1.32 -20.18
CA LEU A 290 -20.87 -0.64 -18.98
C LEU A 290 -19.40 -0.21 -19.07
N LEU A 291 -18.61 -0.91 -19.88
CA LEU A 291 -17.17 -0.66 -20.01
C LEU A 291 -16.86 -0.07 -21.38
N PRO A 292 -15.96 0.93 -21.48
CA PRO A 292 -15.59 1.53 -22.76
C PRO A 292 -14.74 0.56 -23.62
N THR A 293 -14.23 -0.51 -23.01
CA THR A 293 -13.34 -1.51 -23.64
C THR A 293 -13.60 -2.88 -22.99
N THR A 294 -13.13 -3.97 -23.57
CA THR A 294 -13.21 -5.27 -22.91
C THR A 294 -12.36 -5.30 -21.63
N ALA A 295 -12.74 -6.16 -20.68
CA ALA A 295 -11.95 -6.32 -19.46
C ALA A 295 -10.53 -6.85 -19.75
N ALA A 296 -10.37 -7.70 -20.77
CA ALA A 296 -9.05 -8.19 -21.20
C ALA A 296 -8.17 -7.07 -21.77
N GLU A 297 -8.72 -6.17 -22.59
CA GLU A 297 -7.99 -4.99 -23.08
C GLU A 297 -7.58 -4.06 -21.94
N ALA A 298 -8.46 -3.89 -20.91
CA ALA A 298 -8.13 -3.12 -19.71
C ALA A 298 -6.95 -3.73 -18.93
N VAL A 299 -6.82 -5.08 -18.90
CA VAL A 299 -5.63 -5.75 -18.31
C VAL A 299 -4.38 -5.45 -19.13
N GLY A 300 -4.44 -5.61 -20.47
CA GLY A 300 -3.31 -5.30 -21.35
C GLY A 300 -2.83 -3.86 -21.18
N ARG A 301 -3.76 -2.94 -21.06
CA ARG A 301 -3.48 -1.51 -20.86
C ARG A 301 -2.86 -1.25 -19.49
N SER A 302 -3.37 -1.90 -18.43
CA SER A 302 -2.77 -1.80 -17.10
C SER A 302 -1.34 -2.31 -17.08
N LEU A 303 -1.03 -3.40 -17.80
CA LEU A 303 0.34 -3.91 -17.95
C LEU A 303 1.23 -2.91 -18.68
N LEU A 304 0.76 -2.35 -19.78
CA LEU A 304 1.49 -1.32 -20.54
C LEU A 304 1.78 -0.09 -19.66
N PHE A 305 0.78 0.42 -18.96
CA PHE A 305 0.94 1.56 -18.07
C PHE A 305 1.87 1.26 -16.89
N ALA A 306 1.84 0.05 -16.36
CA ALA A 306 2.76 -0.37 -15.29
C ALA A 306 4.22 -0.41 -15.78
N LEU A 307 4.46 -0.89 -17.00
CA LEU A 307 5.80 -0.89 -17.60
C LEU A 307 6.31 0.53 -17.84
N ILE A 308 5.47 1.40 -18.42
CA ILE A 308 5.83 2.80 -18.67
C ILE A 308 6.06 3.54 -17.35
N ALA A 309 5.17 3.38 -16.38
CA ALA A 309 5.31 4.00 -15.06
C ALA A 309 6.60 3.56 -14.36
N ALA A 310 6.91 2.26 -14.38
CA ALA A 310 8.14 1.73 -13.82
C ALA A 310 9.38 2.25 -14.55
N ALA A 311 9.35 2.37 -15.87
CA ALA A 311 10.45 2.92 -16.66
C ALA A 311 10.69 4.40 -16.33
N VAL A 312 9.63 5.21 -16.34
CA VAL A 312 9.69 6.65 -16.01
C VAL A 312 10.17 6.84 -14.56
N ALA A 313 9.56 6.12 -13.60
CA ALA A 313 9.97 6.18 -12.20
C ALA A 313 11.43 5.74 -12.00
N SER A 314 11.92 4.76 -12.78
CA SER A 314 13.32 4.31 -12.73
C SER A 314 14.27 5.38 -13.24
N VAL A 315 13.99 6.00 -14.38
CA VAL A 315 14.84 7.06 -14.95
C VAL A 315 14.91 8.26 -14.02
N VAL A 316 13.74 8.77 -13.63
CA VAL A 316 13.64 9.93 -12.72
C VAL A 316 14.19 9.59 -11.33
N GLY A 317 13.91 8.39 -10.83
CA GLY A 317 14.36 7.92 -9.52
C GLY A 317 15.87 7.75 -9.43
N VAL A 318 16.53 7.20 -10.46
CA VAL A 318 18.00 7.13 -10.50
C VAL A 318 18.62 8.52 -10.59
N ALA A 319 18.09 9.39 -11.45
CA ALA A 319 18.57 10.78 -11.55
C ALA A 319 18.45 11.52 -10.22
N ALA A 320 17.31 11.39 -9.54
CA ALA A 320 17.08 11.98 -8.22
C ALA A 320 17.99 11.35 -7.15
N ALA A 321 18.15 10.02 -7.15
CA ALA A 321 19.01 9.30 -6.19
C ALA A 321 20.47 9.74 -6.26
N LEU A 322 20.99 10.00 -7.47
CA LEU A 322 22.35 10.52 -7.66
C LEU A 322 22.53 11.93 -7.10
N VAL A 323 21.50 12.77 -7.12
CA VAL A 323 21.51 14.12 -6.51
C VAL A 323 21.38 14.00 -4.99
N ILE A 324 20.49 13.11 -4.50
CA ILE A 324 20.28 12.86 -3.07
C ILE A 324 21.54 12.30 -2.42
N GLU A 325 22.24 11.39 -3.09
CA GLU A 325 23.46 10.76 -2.59
C GLU A 325 24.58 11.78 -2.37
N ARG A 326 24.72 12.79 -3.23
CA ARG A 326 25.68 13.88 -3.07
C ARG A 326 25.45 14.73 -1.81
N GLY A 327 24.26 14.63 -1.20
CA GLY A 327 23.92 15.34 0.03
C GLY A 327 23.71 16.83 -0.16
N GLY A 328 23.99 17.60 0.89
CA GLY A 328 23.77 19.06 0.91
C GLY A 328 22.29 19.46 1.09
N ARG A 329 21.98 20.74 0.89
CA ARG A 329 20.62 21.26 1.04
C ARG A 329 19.69 20.75 -0.06
N ILE A 330 20.17 20.77 -1.32
CA ILE A 330 19.40 20.33 -2.50
C ILE A 330 19.06 18.83 -2.39
N GLY A 331 20.05 17.97 -2.06
CA GLY A 331 19.79 16.53 -1.90
C GLY A 331 18.74 16.23 -0.83
N ARG A 332 18.83 16.90 0.34
CA ARG A 332 17.86 16.73 1.43
C ARG A 332 16.45 17.22 1.06
N SER A 333 16.36 18.38 0.39
CA SER A 333 15.08 18.90 -0.07
C SER A 333 14.45 18.01 -1.14
N LEU A 334 15.26 17.50 -2.08
CA LEU A 334 14.80 16.59 -3.11
C LEU A 334 14.36 15.23 -2.52
N GLU A 335 15.09 14.68 -1.55
CA GLU A 335 14.70 13.47 -0.83
C GLU A 335 13.36 13.64 -0.12
N ALA A 336 13.17 14.75 0.61
CA ALA A 336 11.91 15.07 1.25
C ALA A 336 10.77 15.22 0.25
N PHE A 337 10.98 16.00 -0.83
CA PHE A 337 9.97 16.22 -1.87
C PHE A 337 9.59 14.93 -2.60
N ALA A 338 10.57 14.11 -2.97
CA ALA A 338 10.33 12.87 -3.72
C ALA A 338 9.67 11.76 -2.87
N LEU A 339 9.70 11.89 -1.55
CA LEU A 339 8.97 10.99 -0.64
C LEU A 339 7.55 11.50 -0.29
N LEU A 340 7.21 12.76 -0.64
CA LEU A 340 5.86 13.31 -0.41
C LEU A 340 4.73 12.43 -0.98
N PRO A 341 4.85 11.82 -2.18
CA PRO A 341 3.80 10.96 -2.72
C PRO A 341 3.45 9.74 -1.86
N LEU A 342 4.35 9.29 -0.97
CA LEU A 342 4.01 8.24 0.02
C LEU A 342 3.00 8.72 1.08
N GLY A 343 3.00 10.02 1.35
CA GLY A 343 2.08 10.65 2.29
C GLY A 343 0.87 11.29 1.63
N ILE A 344 0.96 11.63 0.34
CA ILE A 344 -0.15 12.19 -0.41
C ILE A 344 -0.93 11.05 -1.04
N SER A 345 -2.25 11.07 -0.86
CA SER A 345 -3.13 10.08 -1.47
C SER A 345 -3.09 10.14 -3.00
N ALA A 346 -3.21 8.96 -3.63
CA ALA A 346 -3.35 8.86 -5.08
C ALA A 346 -4.59 9.60 -5.62
N VAL A 347 -5.65 9.71 -4.82
CA VAL A 347 -6.85 10.51 -5.14
C VAL A 347 -6.51 12.00 -5.20
N THR A 348 -5.82 12.51 -4.20
CA THR A 348 -5.38 13.91 -4.15
C THR A 348 -4.43 14.23 -5.30
N LEU A 349 -3.51 13.31 -5.64
CA LEU A 349 -2.66 13.45 -6.83
C LEU A 349 -3.50 13.46 -8.12
N GLY A 350 -4.45 12.53 -8.27
CA GLY A 350 -5.34 12.48 -9.44
C GLY A 350 -6.19 13.73 -9.59
N PHE A 351 -6.68 14.30 -8.49
CA PHE A 351 -7.38 15.57 -8.48
C PHE A 351 -6.46 16.73 -8.88
N GLY A 352 -5.24 16.78 -8.34
CA GLY A 352 -4.23 17.78 -8.75
C GLY A 352 -3.89 17.71 -10.23
N TYR A 353 -3.75 16.51 -10.81
CA TYR A 353 -3.58 16.32 -12.25
C TYR A 353 -4.81 16.79 -13.04
N LEU A 354 -6.02 16.47 -12.54
CA LEU A 354 -7.25 16.92 -13.18
C LEU A 354 -7.30 18.46 -13.29
N LEU A 355 -6.88 19.18 -12.26
CA LEU A 355 -6.86 20.65 -12.25
C LEU A 355 -5.69 21.21 -13.07
N GLY A 356 -4.46 20.73 -12.82
CA GLY A 356 -3.25 21.30 -13.40
C GLY A 356 -3.16 21.14 -14.92
N PHE A 357 -3.64 20.01 -15.47
CA PHE A 357 -3.57 19.74 -16.90
C PHE A 357 -4.79 20.19 -17.70
N THR A 358 -5.77 20.84 -17.05
CA THR A 358 -6.86 21.52 -17.78
C THR A 358 -6.33 22.68 -18.62
N VAL A 359 -5.29 23.36 -18.16
CA VAL A 359 -4.65 24.50 -18.83
C VAL A 359 -3.97 24.10 -20.14
N PHE A 360 -3.51 22.84 -20.27
CA PHE A 360 -2.71 22.38 -21.39
C PHE A 360 -3.47 21.50 -22.40
N GLU A 361 -4.80 21.40 -22.32
CA GLU A 361 -5.63 20.48 -23.12
C GLU A 361 -5.21 19.00 -23.05
N LEU A 362 -4.21 18.67 -22.25
CA LEU A 362 -3.66 17.32 -22.05
C LEU A 362 -4.60 16.41 -21.27
N ARG A 363 -5.68 16.94 -20.70
CA ARG A 363 -6.66 16.23 -19.87
C ARG A 363 -7.22 14.94 -20.49
N ARG A 364 -7.28 14.89 -21.84
CA ARG A 364 -7.78 13.72 -22.59
C ARG A 364 -6.66 12.75 -22.98
N SER A 365 -5.41 13.09 -22.72
CA SER A 365 -4.28 12.23 -23.07
C SER A 365 -4.24 10.98 -22.20
N PRO A 366 -4.23 9.77 -22.78
CA PRO A 366 -4.10 8.54 -22.02
C PRO A 366 -2.73 8.42 -21.29
N TRP A 367 -1.73 9.18 -21.75
CA TRP A 367 -0.38 9.19 -21.18
C TRP A 367 -0.29 9.84 -19.79
N LEU A 368 -1.30 10.62 -19.39
CA LEU A 368 -1.36 11.16 -18.03
C LEU A 368 -1.48 10.06 -16.97
N VAL A 369 -2.14 8.94 -17.29
CA VAL A 369 -2.30 7.83 -16.35
C VAL A 369 -0.95 7.23 -15.97
N PRO A 370 -0.09 6.75 -16.89
CA PRO A 370 1.21 6.19 -16.51
C PRO A 370 2.16 7.24 -15.91
N VAL A 371 2.04 8.53 -16.23
CA VAL A 371 2.81 9.59 -15.56
C VAL A 371 2.38 9.74 -14.10
N ALA A 372 1.07 9.78 -13.83
CA ALA A 372 0.56 9.80 -12.46
C ALA A 372 1.00 8.55 -11.66
N HIS A 373 0.94 7.37 -12.28
CA HIS A 373 1.42 6.13 -11.67
C HIS A 373 2.93 6.16 -11.41
N ALA A 374 3.73 6.77 -12.30
CA ALA A 374 5.17 6.93 -12.10
C ALA A 374 5.49 7.80 -10.87
N VAL A 375 4.72 8.86 -10.63
CA VAL A 375 4.89 9.71 -9.44
C VAL A 375 4.58 8.92 -8.15
N VAL A 376 3.52 8.09 -8.16
CA VAL A 376 3.21 7.21 -7.02
C VAL A 376 4.27 6.11 -6.85
N GLY A 377 4.87 5.64 -7.96
CA GLY A 377 5.91 4.61 -7.97
C GLY A 377 7.32 5.11 -7.61
N LEU A 378 7.60 6.41 -7.81
CA LEU A 378 8.93 7.01 -7.61
C LEU A 378 9.54 6.77 -6.22
N PRO A 379 8.80 6.93 -5.10
CA PRO A 379 9.33 6.66 -3.77
C PRO A 379 9.87 5.23 -3.58
N PHE A 380 9.28 4.24 -4.24
CA PHE A 380 9.74 2.84 -4.12
C PHE A 380 11.09 2.63 -4.83
N VAL A 381 11.31 3.31 -5.94
CA VAL A 381 12.60 3.33 -6.62
C VAL A 381 13.64 4.00 -5.73
N LEU A 382 13.34 5.17 -5.17
CA LEU A 382 14.26 5.89 -4.27
C LEU A 382 14.57 5.12 -3.00
N ALA A 383 13.57 4.51 -2.37
CA ALA A 383 13.75 3.68 -1.17
C ALA A 383 14.63 2.45 -1.42
N SER A 384 14.75 2.01 -2.68
CA SER A 384 15.64 0.91 -3.06
C SER A 384 17.04 1.41 -3.48
N VAL A 385 17.10 2.44 -4.31
CA VAL A 385 18.36 2.88 -4.96
C VAL A 385 19.21 3.76 -4.04
N VAL A 386 18.60 4.69 -3.26
CA VAL A 386 19.37 5.60 -2.39
C VAL A 386 20.20 4.85 -1.34
N PRO A 387 19.64 3.88 -0.59
CA PRO A 387 20.45 3.07 0.34
C PRO A 387 21.56 2.26 -0.35
N ALA A 388 21.28 1.73 -1.55
CA ALA A 388 22.25 1.00 -2.33
C ALA A 388 23.43 1.89 -2.76
N LEU A 389 23.16 3.12 -3.21
CA LEU A 389 24.21 4.10 -3.52
C LEU A 389 25.03 4.48 -2.28
N ARG A 390 24.38 4.71 -1.15
CA ARG A 390 25.04 5.06 0.13
C ARG A 390 25.85 3.91 0.73
N SER A 391 25.59 2.67 0.35
CA SER A 391 26.33 1.49 0.81
C SER A 391 27.64 1.25 0.04
N ILE A 392 27.86 1.93 -1.09
CA ILE A 392 29.09 1.82 -1.88
C ILE A 392 30.23 2.51 -1.12
N ASP A 393 31.28 1.74 -0.78
CA ASP A 393 32.46 2.31 -0.10
C ASP A 393 33.11 3.39 -1.01
N PRO A 394 33.31 4.62 -0.53
CA PRO A 394 33.93 5.70 -1.29
C PRO A 394 35.31 5.30 -1.83
N ARG A 395 36.06 4.44 -1.11
CA ARG A 395 37.39 3.94 -1.51
C ARG A 395 37.35 3.21 -2.86
N VAL A 396 36.27 2.52 -3.19
CA VAL A 396 36.13 1.82 -4.49
C VAL A 396 36.10 2.82 -5.64
N ARG A 397 35.37 3.94 -5.45
CA ARG A 397 35.31 5.04 -6.43
C ARG A 397 36.65 5.76 -6.55
N GLU A 398 37.32 6.00 -5.41
CA GLU A 398 38.65 6.63 -5.36
C GLU A 398 39.69 5.76 -6.05
N ALA A 399 39.71 4.44 -5.81
CA ALA A 399 40.62 3.50 -6.49
C ALA A 399 40.41 3.53 -8.02
N ALA A 400 39.15 3.53 -8.49
CA ALA A 400 38.88 3.65 -9.93
C ALA A 400 39.39 4.99 -10.50
N ALA A 401 39.19 6.09 -9.77
CA ALA A 401 39.68 7.41 -10.16
C ALA A 401 41.23 7.46 -10.20
N THR A 402 41.91 6.85 -9.23
CA THR A 402 43.37 6.74 -9.19
C THR A 402 43.93 5.95 -10.39
N LEU A 403 43.16 4.98 -10.89
CA LEU A 403 43.46 4.23 -12.12
C LEU A 403 43.08 5.01 -13.40
N GLY A 404 42.76 6.31 -13.30
CA GLY A 404 42.48 7.18 -14.43
C GLY A 404 41.07 7.12 -14.98
N ALA A 405 40.14 6.48 -14.26
CA ALA A 405 38.75 6.41 -14.71
C ALA A 405 38.05 7.79 -14.59
N ALA A 406 37.55 8.32 -15.69
CA ALA A 406 36.71 9.53 -15.67
C ALA A 406 35.42 9.30 -14.89
N PRO A 407 34.78 10.34 -14.32
CA PRO A 407 33.56 10.20 -13.48
C PRO A 407 32.41 9.41 -14.14
N GLY A 408 32.26 9.52 -15.46
CA GLY A 408 31.28 8.74 -16.21
C GLY A 408 31.62 7.24 -16.28
N VAL A 409 32.90 6.91 -16.38
CA VAL A 409 33.42 5.53 -16.36
C VAL A 409 33.18 4.92 -14.98
N VAL A 410 33.53 5.65 -13.90
CA VAL A 410 33.29 5.19 -12.50
C VAL A 410 31.82 4.86 -12.29
N ARG A 411 30.91 5.74 -12.73
CA ARG A 411 29.45 5.47 -12.64
C ARG A 411 29.04 4.22 -13.39
N ARG A 412 29.58 3.98 -14.57
CA ARG A 412 29.21 2.85 -15.42
C ARG A 412 29.82 1.53 -14.91
N THR A 413 31.05 1.56 -14.40
CA THR A 413 31.80 0.36 -14.01
C THR A 413 31.68 0.00 -12.54
N VAL A 414 31.44 0.99 -11.64
CA VAL A 414 31.33 0.78 -10.19
C VAL A 414 29.86 0.94 -9.76
N ASP A 415 29.27 2.14 -9.93
CA ASP A 415 27.97 2.40 -9.34
C ASP A 415 26.85 1.57 -10.01
N TRP A 416 26.80 1.56 -11.35
CA TRP A 416 25.73 0.89 -12.10
C TRP A 416 25.61 -0.62 -11.81
N PRO A 417 26.68 -1.43 -11.82
CA PRO A 417 26.58 -2.85 -11.51
C PRO A 417 26.07 -3.13 -10.10
N LEU A 418 26.40 -2.25 -9.14
CA LEU A 418 25.99 -2.41 -7.74
C LEU A 418 24.52 -2.01 -7.50
N ILE A 419 24.05 -0.95 -8.17
CA ILE A 419 22.67 -0.48 -7.96
C ILE A 419 21.63 -1.16 -8.86
N ARG A 420 22.02 -1.81 -9.97
CA ARG A 420 21.06 -2.39 -10.94
C ARG A 420 20.06 -3.36 -10.32
N ARG A 421 20.47 -4.11 -9.30
CA ARG A 421 19.60 -5.04 -8.57
C ARG A 421 18.59 -4.28 -7.70
N ALA A 422 19.06 -3.28 -6.98
CA ALA A 422 18.20 -2.40 -6.18
C ALA A 422 17.21 -1.63 -7.07
N LEU A 423 17.68 -1.18 -8.25
CA LEU A 423 16.83 -0.56 -9.26
C LEU A 423 15.75 -1.53 -9.77
N ALA A 424 16.12 -2.77 -10.10
CA ALA A 424 15.15 -3.78 -10.54
C ALA A 424 14.10 -4.08 -9.46
N THR A 425 14.49 -4.08 -8.18
CA THR A 425 13.57 -4.21 -7.04
C THR A 425 12.63 -3.02 -6.96
N GLY A 426 13.15 -1.78 -7.01
CA GLY A 426 12.35 -0.56 -6.98
C GLY A 426 11.40 -0.43 -8.17
N ALA A 427 11.87 -0.75 -9.37
CA ALA A 427 11.07 -0.78 -10.59
C ALA A 427 9.93 -1.81 -10.51
N GLY A 428 10.22 -3.00 -9.99
CA GLY A 428 9.21 -4.03 -9.76
C GLY A 428 8.12 -3.58 -8.79
N PHE A 429 8.48 -2.95 -7.66
CA PHE A 429 7.50 -2.37 -6.75
C PHE A 429 6.70 -1.24 -7.41
N SER A 430 7.33 -0.36 -8.19
CA SER A 430 6.65 0.68 -8.95
C SER A 430 5.63 0.07 -9.93
N ALA A 431 6.00 -1.00 -10.65
CA ALA A 431 5.09 -1.71 -11.54
C ALA A 431 3.91 -2.36 -10.79
N ALA A 432 4.18 -3.01 -9.64
CA ALA A 432 3.14 -3.63 -8.83
C ALA A 432 2.14 -2.61 -8.29
N VAL A 433 2.62 -1.46 -7.82
CA VAL A 433 1.78 -0.35 -7.35
C VAL A 433 0.97 0.24 -8.51
N SER A 434 1.57 0.41 -9.68
CA SER A 434 0.89 0.91 -10.88
C SER A 434 -0.23 -0.04 -11.36
N LEU A 435 -0.01 -1.36 -11.31
CA LEU A 435 -1.05 -2.36 -11.62
C LEU A 435 -2.26 -2.27 -10.68
N GLY A 436 -2.02 -1.87 -9.44
CA GLY A 436 -3.05 -1.72 -8.41
C GLY A 436 -3.63 -0.33 -8.28
N GLU A 437 -3.07 0.63 -9.01
CA GLU A 437 -3.46 2.03 -8.84
C GLU A 437 -4.89 2.26 -9.35
N PHE A 438 -5.72 2.79 -8.46
CA PHE A 438 -7.14 3.06 -8.72
C PHE A 438 -7.51 4.51 -8.43
N GLY A 439 -6.87 5.15 -7.45
CA GLY A 439 -7.21 6.49 -6.97
C GLY A 439 -7.03 7.55 -8.05
N ALA A 440 -5.82 7.75 -8.57
CA ALA A 440 -5.52 8.69 -9.63
C ALA A 440 -6.22 8.31 -10.93
N THR A 441 -6.26 7.00 -11.26
CA THR A 441 -6.95 6.49 -12.45
C THR A 441 -8.44 6.82 -12.44
N SER A 442 -9.10 6.86 -11.28
CA SER A 442 -10.53 7.21 -11.18
C SER A 442 -10.85 8.63 -11.67
N PHE A 443 -9.86 9.53 -11.64
CA PHE A 443 -9.96 10.88 -12.21
C PHE A 443 -9.59 10.95 -13.70
N LEU A 444 -8.57 10.18 -14.11
CA LEU A 444 -7.93 10.27 -15.42
C LEU A 444 -8.43 9.20 -16.41
N GLY A 445 -8.90 8.06 -15.93
CA GLY A 445 -9.31 6.89 -16.73
C GLY A 445 -10.70 7.00 -17.35
N ARG A 446 -10.98 8.07 -18.10
CA ARG A 446 -12.32 8.36 -18.64
C ARG A 446 -12.52 7.98 -20.11
N SER A 447 -11.45 7.91 -20.88
CA SER A 447 -11.47 7.54 -22.30
C SER A 447 -11.11 6.07 -22.50
N ASP A 448 -11.48 5.53 -23.64
CA ASP A 448 -11.14 4.14 -24.01
C ASP A 448 -9.65 3.88 -23.88
N GLY A 449 -8.79 4.84 -24.27
CA GLY A 449 -7.35 4.74 -24.19
C GLY A 449 -6.74 4.80 -22.78
N SER A 450 -7.49 5.24 -21.76
CA SER A 450 -7.00 5.45 -20.40
C SER A 450 -7.62 4.49 -19.35
N PHE A 451 -8.51 3.58 -19.78
CA PHE A 451 -9.27 2.72 -18.89
C PHE A 451 -8.45 1.51 -18.43
N THR A 452 -8.34 1.31 -17.11
CA THR A 452 -7.50 0.27 -16.49
C THR A 452 -8.32 -0.85 -15.86
N ALA A 453 -7.67 -1.99 -15.59
CA ALA A 453 -8.31 -3.16 -15.01
C ALA A 453 -8.89 -2.91 -13.59
N PRO A 454 -8.23 -2.20 -12.64
CA PRO A 454 -8.84 -1.82 -11.37
C PRO A 454 -10.14 -1.01 -11.54
N LEU A 455 -10.19 -0.10 -12.52
CA LEU A 455 -11.38 0.68 -12.81
C LEU A 455 -12.49 -0.19 -13.40
N ALA A 456 -12.15 -1.20 -14.21
CA ALA A 456 -13.11 -2.19 -14.72
C ALA A 456 -13.71 -3.03 -13.58
N VAL A 457 -12.89 -3.55 -12.66
CA VAL A 457 -13.39 -4.27 -11.46
C VAL A 457 -14.37 -3.41 -10.69
N PHE A 458 -14.02 -2.15 -10.42
CA PHE A 458 -14.90 -1.23 -9.71
C PHE A 458 -16.24 -1.02 -10.43
N ARG A 459 -16.21 -0.75 -11.74
CA ARG A 459 -17.46 -0.53 -12.50
C ARG A 459 -18.35 -1.77 -12.51
N LEU A 460 -17.76 -2.96 -12.73
CA LEU A 460 -18.50 -4.22 -12.73
C LEU A 460 -19.11 -4.53 -11.36
N LEU A 461 -18.39 -4.32 -10.24
CA LEU A 461 -18.91 -4.54 -8.88
C LEU A 461 -19.94 -3.49 -8.45
N SER A 462 -19.88 -2.29 -9.00
CA SER A 462 -20.80 -1.20 -8.63
C SER A 462 -22.18 -1.35 -9.26
N ASN A 463 -22.33 -2.22 -10.24
CA ASN A 463 -23.60 -2.45 -10.94
C ASN A 463 -24.21 -3.81 -10.54
N PRO A 464 -25.55 -3.88 -10.41
CA PRO A 464 -26.23 -5.13 -10.06
C PRO A 464 -26.14 -6.15 -11.20
N GLY A 465 -26.05 -7.42 -10.84
CA GLY A 465 -26.07 -8.54 -11.79
C GLY A 465 -25.06 -9.62 -11.44
N GLN A 466 -25.50 -10.87 -11.35
CA GLN A 466 -24.62 -12.01 -11.02
C GLN A 466 -23.52 -12.19 -12.05
N GLN A 467 -23.83 -11.94 -13.32
CA GLN A 467 -22.89 -12.06 -14.42
C GLN A 467 -21.77 -11.01 -14.34
N LEU A 468 -22.13 -9.73 -14.11
CA LEU A 468 -21.18 -8.62 -13.93
C LEU A 468 -20.28 -8.86 -12.71
N ARG A 469 -20.88 -9.34 -11.62
CA ARG A 469 -20.14 -9.70 -10.41
C ARG A 469 -19.17 -10.84 -10.68
N GLY A 470 -19.59 -11.91 -11.36
CA GLY A 470 -18.70 -13.03 -11.73
C GLY A 470 -17.52 -12.58 -12.57
N GLN A 471 -17.75 -11.70 -13.56
CA GLN A 471 -16.67 -11.08 -14.36
C GLN A 471 -15.72 -10.24 -13.50
N ALA A 472 -16.25 -9.44 -12.57
CA ALA A 472 -15.44 -8.61 -11.66
C ALA A 472 -14.54 -9.47 -10.77
N LEU A 473 -15.06 -10.57 -10.22
CA LEU A 473 -14.28 -11.49 -9.40
C LEU A 473 -13.23 -12.24 -10.23
N ALA A 474 -13.56 -12.69 -11.43
CA ALA A 474 -12.60 -13.31 -12.37
C ALA A 474 -11.47 -12.32 -12.73
N LEU A 475 -11.82 -11.08 -13.07
CA LEU A 475 -10.85 -10.02 -13.36
C LEU A 475 -9.96 -9.72 -12.14
N SER A 476 -10.54 -9.71 -10.93
CA SER A 476 -9.80 -9.51 -9.68
C SER A 476 -8.78 -10.63 -9.44
N VAL A 477 -9.11 -11.88 -9.73
CA VAL A 477 -8.18 -13.02 -9.66
C VAL A 477 -7.04 -12.82 -10.65
N VAL A 478 -7.33 -12.44 -11.91
CA VAL A 478 -6.30 -12.19 -12.94
C VAL A 478 -5.32 -11.11 -12.48
N ILE A 479 -5.83 -9.97 -12.02
CA ILE A 479 -4.98 -8.87 -11.52
C ILE A 479 -4.18 -9.35 -10.29
N GLY A 480 -4.83 -10.06 -9.37
CA GLY A 480 -4.18 -10.60 -8.17
C GLY A 480 -3.02 -11.53 -8.51
N ILE A 481 -3.18 -12.42 -9.49
CA ILE A 481 -2.11 -13.31 -9.98
C ILE A 481 -0.97 -12.48 -10.61
N LEU A 482 -1.27 -11.50 -11.44
CA LEU A 482 -0.25 -10.65 -12.07
C LEU A 482 0.60 -9.92 -11.03
N VAL A 483 -0.04 -9.28 -10.05
CA VAL A 483 0.64 -8.55 -8.99
C VAL A 483 1.43 -9.50 -8.08
N ALA A 484 0.86 -10.66 -7.72
CA ALA A 484 1.54 -11.69 -6.93
C ALA A 484 2.77 -12.26 -7.67
N THR A 485 2.69 -12.42 -8.99
CA THR A 485 3.83 -12.86 -9.83
C THR A 485 4.96 -11.84 -9.81
N VAL A 486 4.64 -10.55 -10.00
CA VAL A 486 5.64 -9.46 -9.90
C VAL A 486 6.30 -9.46 -8.51
N ALA A 487 5.50 -9.56 -7.44
CA ALA A 487 6.01 -9.60 -6.07
C ALA A 487 6.90 -10.83 -5.81
N ALA A 488 6.51 -12.01 -6.32
CA ALA A 488 7.29 -13.25 -6.20
C ALA A 488 8.64 -13.16 -6.92
N VAL A 489 8.68 -12.57 -8.11
CA VAL A 489 9.92 -12.33 -8.88
C VAL A 489 10.86 -11.39 -8.12
N ILE A 490 10.32 -10.32 -7.50
CA ILE A 490 11.11 -9.40 -6.68
C ILE A 490 11.70 -10.14 -5.47
N GLU A 491 10.89 -10.92 -4.76
CA GLU A 491 11.34 -11.64 -3.56
C GLU A 491 12.35 -12.75 -3.88
N ALA A 492 12.19 -13.47 -5.00
CA ALA A 492 13.15 -14.47 -5.45
C ALA A 492 14.55 -13.85 -5.69
N ARG A 493 14.59 -12.72 -6.40
CA ARG A 493 15.86 -12.00 -6.64
C ARG A 493 16.53 -11.49 -5.38
N ARG A 494 15.75 -11.11 -4.35
CA ARG A 494 16.30 -10.69 -3.05
C ARG A 494 16.91 -11.83 -2.24
N ARG A 495 16.37 -13.06 -2.36
CA ARG A 495 16.93 -14.23 -1.65
C ARG A 495 18.28 -14.64 -2.18
N ASP A 496 18.50 -14.53 -3.48
CA ASP A 496 19.79 -14.81 -4.10
C ASP A 496 20.90 -13.87 -3.58
N GLU A 497 20.55 -12.66 -3.11
CA GLU A 497 21.49 -11.71 -2.51
C GLU A 497 21.96 -12.13 -1.10
N VAL A 498 21.07 -12.76 -0.30
CA VAL A 498 21.41 -13.18 1.08
C VAL A 498 22.20 -14.49 1.10
N THR A 499 22.14 -15.27 0.03
CA THR A 499 22.83 -16.58 -0.06
C THR A 499 24.26 -16.44 -0.60
N LEU A 500 24.61 -15.28 -1.18
CA LEU A 500 25.94 -14.98 -1.78
C LEU A 500 26.86 -14.13 -0.88
N LEU A 501 26.41 -13.75 0.33
CA LEU A 501 27.17 -13.08 1.40
C LEU A 501 27.27 -13.97 2.62
#